data_26f4324c29cd556d1fa4556820a4ddf7
#
_entry.id   26f4324c29cd556d1fa4556820a4ddf7
#
_cell.length_a   1.000
_cell.length_b   1.000
_cell.length_c   1.000
_cell.angle_alpha   90.00
_cell.angle_beta   90.00
_cell.angle_gamma   90.00
#
_symmetry.space_group_name_H-M   'P 1'
#
loop_
_entity.id
_entity.type
_entity.pdbx_description
1 polymer ?
#
loop_
_entity_poly.entity_id
_entity_poly.type
_entity_poly.pdbx_seq_one_letter_code
_entity_poly.pdbx_strand_id
1 'polypeptide(L)'
;DNYKKKADIYNLGINTVKKFINEYQVDCDWNECGKYFASSKKEDVKILRNFSDTLTKLGFEHNLLSNNELSKRLGTNFYDVALHTKGGILLHPGKLVRAMVDVLPKNVFLYENSSLLSWNKDKDIISCEFKNHKINTKKIIFATNGFLKSLGIKSNYNFPITLTASMTRSLTDDEFKSIGQPKEWGV
;
A
#
# COMPACT_ATOMS: atom_id res chain seq x y z
N ASP A 1 -14.35 -19.50 -6.19
CA ASP A 1 -15.00 -18.34 -5.58
C ASP A 1 -14.25 -17.57 -4.52
N ASN A 2 -13.05 -18.01 -4.17
CA ASN A 2 -12.24 -17.34 -3.18
C ASN A 2 -11.67 -16.00 -3.72
N TYR A 3 -11.46 -15.86 -5.02
CA TYR A 3 -10.92 -14.65 -5.64
C TYR A 3 -11.89 -13.46 -5.58
N LYS A 4 -13.17 -13.70 -5.83
CA LYS A 4 -14.21 -12.67 -5.76
C LYS A 4 -14.35 -12.12 -4.33
N LYS A 5 -14.41 -13.01 -3.34
CA LYS A 5 -14.43 -12.61 -1.94
C LYS A 5 -13.20 -11.79 -1.51
N LYS A 6 -12.02 -12.16 -2.02
CA LYS A 6 -10.80 -11.36 -1.77
C LYS A 6 -10.88 -9.98 -2.41
N ALA A 7 -11.35 -9.89 -3.66
CA ALA A 7 -11.55 -8.62 -4.34
C ALA A 7 -12.55 -7.71 -3.60
N ASP A 8 -13.65 -8.29 -3.08
CA ASP A 8 -14.64 -7.56 -2.30
C ASP A 8 -14.03 -6.98 -1.01
N ILE A 9 -13.16 -7.74 -0.33
CA ILE A 9 -12.44 -7.26 0.86
C ILE A 9 -11.47 -6.12 0.50
N TYR A 10 -10.72 -6.23 -0.59
CA TYR A 10 -9.84 -5.15 -1.04
C TYR A 10 -10.62 -3.89 -1.42
N ASN A 11 -11.72 -4.05 -2.15
CA ASN A 11 -12.60 -2.93 -2.49
C ASN A 11 -13.20 -2.27 -1.26
N LEU A 12 -13.61 -3.05 -0.26
CA LEU A 12 -14.07 -2.52 1.02
C LEU A 12 -12.97 -1.69 1.70
N GLY A 13 -11.72 -2.18 1.70
CA GLY A 13 -10.57 -1.44 2.25
C GLY A 13 -10.35 -0.11 1.54
N ILE A 14 -10.31 -0.11 0.20
CA ILE A 14 -10.16 1.10 -0.62
C ILE A 14 -11.29 2.10 -0.34
N ASN A 15 -12.53 1.64 -0.36
CA ASN A 15 -13.70 2.48 -0.12
C ASN A 15 -13.71 3.07 1.30
N THR A 16 -13.21 2.32 2.29
CA THR A 16 -13.10 2.81 3.67
C THR A 16 -12.10 3.95 3.77
N VAL A 17 -10.92 3.81 3.14
CA VAL A 17 -9.93 4.89 3.09
C VAL A 17 -10.45 6.10 2.31
N LYS A 18 -11.09 5.87 1.16
CA LYS A 18 -11.68 6.94 0.35
C LYS A 18 -12.78 7.70 1.11
N LYS A 19 -13.61 6.98 1.87
CA LYS A 19 -14.63 7.60 2.73
C LYS A 19 -13.98 8.50 3.78
N PHE A 20 -12.94 8.02 4.46
CA PHE A 20 -12.17 8.81 5.43
C PHE A 20 -11.60 10.08 4.79
N ILE A 21 -10.94 9.96 3.63
CA ILE A 21 -10.36 11.10 2.91
C ILE A 21 -11.43 12.15 2.59
N ASN A 22 -12.59 11.73 2.10
CA ASN A 22 -13.68 12.63 1.76
C ASN A 22 -14.33 13.27 3.00
N GLU A 23 -14.52 12.51 4.07
CA GLU A 23 -15.13 12.97 5.31
C GLU A 23 -14.30 14.06 5.99
N TYR A 24 -12.98 13.86 6.03
CA TYR A 24 -12.05 14.78 6.69
C TYR A 24 -11.30 15.71 5.73
N GLN A 25 -11.67 15.72 4.44
CA GLN A 25 -11.06 16.57 3.39
C GLN A 25 -9.53 16.46 3.34
N VAL A 26 -9.02 15.22 3.43
CA VAL A 26 -7.58 14.94 3.48
C VAL A 26 -6.94 15.12 2.11
N ASP A 27 -5.97 16.02 2.01
CA ASP A 27 -5.08 16.11 0.85
C ASP A 27 -3.91 15.13 1.01
N CYS A 28 -4.00 13.98 0.37
CA CYS A 28 -2.97 12.94 0.38
C CYS A 28 -2.54 12.49 -1.03
N ASP A 29 -2.71 13.36 -2.03
CA ASP A 29 -2.37 13.07 -3.42
C ASP A 29 -3.08 11.80 -3.95
N TRP A 30 -4.34 11.61 -3.58
CA TRP A 30 -5.13 10.44 -3.99
C TRP A 30 -5.31 10.39 -5.50
N ASN A 31 -4.81 9.33 -6.15
CA ASN A 31 -4.90 9.11 -7.58
C ASN A 31 -5.29 7.68 -7.91
N GLU A 32 -6.45 7.50 -8.55
CA GLU A 32 -6.99 6.21 -8.98
C GLU A 32 -6.40 5.79 -10.34
N CYS A 33 -5.08 5.76 -10.46
CA CYS A 33 -4.37 5.49 -11.71
C CYS A 33 -4.40 4.03 -12.17
N GLY A 34 -4.87 3.11 -11.34
CA GLY A 34 -4.78 1.68 -11.61
C GLY A 34 -3.38 1.11 -11.32
N LYS A 35 -3.12 -0.08 -11.81
CA LYS A 35 -1.84 -0.76 -11.67
C LYS A 35 -1.41 -1.40 -12.99
N TYR A 36 -0.13 -1.23 -13.34
CA TYR A 36 0.49 -1.90 -14.47
C TYR A 36 1.29 -3.11 -13.99
N PHE A 37 1.03 -4.26 -14.60
CA PHE A 37 1.89 -5.43 -14.53
C PHE A 37 2.65 -5.46 -15.83
N ALA A 38 3.82 -4.82 -15.84
CA ALA A 38 4.60 -4.58 -17.04
C ALA A 38 5.83 -5.50 -17.13
N SER A 39 6.21 -5.88 -18.34
CA SER A 39 7.44 -6.63 -18.60
C SER A 39 8.13 -6.16 -19.88
N SER A 40 9.46 -6.17 -19.84
CA SER A 40 10.34 -5.97 -21.01
C SER A 40 10.78 -7.28 -21.66
N LYS A 41 10.22 -8.42 -21.21
CA LYS A 41 10.56 -9.74 -21.72
C LYS A 41 9.45 -10.29 -22.61
N LYS A 42 9.80 -10.67 -23.83
CA LYS A 42 8.84 -11.24 -24.80
C LYS A 42 8.17 -12.55 -24.28
N GLU A 43 8.88 -13.33 -23.49
CA GLU A 43 8.38 -14.57 -22.85
C GLU A 43 7.21 -14.31 -21.91
N ASP A 44 7.18 -13.17 -21.24
CA ASP A 44 6.12 -12.83 -20.29
C ASP A 44 4.80 -12.41 -20.98
N VAL A 45 4.83 -12.14 -22.27
CA VAL A 45 3.60 -11.82 -23.06
C VAL A 45 2.56 -12.91 -22.90
N LYS A 46 2.98 -14.20 -22.96
CA LYS A 46 2.07 -15.33 -22.78
C LYS A 46 1.49 -15.38 -21.37
N ILE A 47 2.31 -15.09 -20.37
CA ILE A 47 1.89 -15.08 -18.96
C ILE A 47 0.84 -13.98 -18.73
N LEU A 48 1.11 -12.76 -19.22
CA LEU A 48 0.19 -11.64 -19.08
C LEU A 48 -1.10 -11.84 -19.88
N ARG A 49 -1.06 -12.49 -21.05
CA ARG A 49 -2.27 -12.88 -21.78
C ARG A 49 -3.12 -13.88 -21.00
N ASN A 50 -2.52 -14.93 -20.46
CA ASN A 50 -3.23 -15.90 -19.63
C ASN A 50 -3.84 -15.24 -18.39
N PHE A 51 -3.15 -14.27 -17.83
CA PHE A 51 -3.69 -13.49 -16.71
C PHE A 51 -4.87 -12.61 -17.15
N SER A 52 -4.76 -11.93 -18.30
CA SER A 52 -5.86 -11.20 -18.93
C SER A 52 -7.10 -12.08 -19.14
N ASP A 53 -6.93 -13.28 -19.72
CA ASP A 53 -8.02 -14.23 -19.92
C ASP A 53 -8.68 -14.65 -18.60
N THR A 54 -7.88 -14.79 -17.55
CA THR A 54 -8.37 -15.12 -16.21
C THR A 54 -9.20 -13.98 -15.63
N LEU A 55 -8.73 -12.73 -15.76
CA LEU A 55 -9.47 -11.55 -15.30
C LEU A 55 -10.79 -11.38 -16.06
N THR A 56 -10.79 -11.65 -17.39
CA THR A 56 -12.01 -11.65 -18.21
C THR A 56 -13.03 -12.65 -17.67
N LYS A 57 -12.61 -13.90 -17.41
CA LYS A 57 -13.47 -14.95 -16.84
C LYS A 57 -14.03 -14.59 -15.46
N LEU A 58 -13.29 -13.82 -14.69
CA LEU A 58 -13.70 -13.35 -13.36
C LEU A 58 -14.51 -12.06 -13.39
N GLY A 59 -14.65 -11.42 -14.56
CA GLY A 59 -15.39 -10.18 -14.73
C GLY A 59 -14.67 -8.93 -14.22
N PHE A 60 -13.33 -8.95 -14.13
CA PHE A 60 -12.53 -7.78 -13.73
C PHE A 60 -12.14 -6.93 -14.94
N GLU A 61 -12.34 -5.62 -14.84
CA GLU A 61 -11.93 -4.67 -15.86
C GLU A 61 -10.40 -4.57 -15.92
N HIS A 62 -9.87 -4.72 -17.12
CA HIS A 62 -8.44 -4.64 -17.39
C HIS A 62 -8.18 -4.36 -18.87
N ASN A 63 -6.95 -3.95 -19.19
CA ASN A 63 -6.50 -3.73 -20.56
C ASN A 63 -5.11 -4.34 -20.75
N LEU A 64 -4.95 -5.15 -21.81
CA LEU A 64 -3.64 -5.60 -22.24
C LEU A 64 -3.07 -4.56 -23.22
N LEU A 65 -1.95 -3.95 -22.85
CA LEU A 65 -1.35 -2.83 -23.55
C LEU A 65 -0.07 -3.24 -24.28
N SER A 66 0.08 -2.78 -25.50
CA SER A 66 1.29 -2.93 -26.32
C SER A 66 2.36 -1.91 -25.92
N ASN A 67 3.61 -2.14 -26.36
CA ASN A 67 4.72 -1.20 -26.19
C ASN A 67 4.36 0.23 -26.63
N ASN A 68 3.71 0.39 -27.80
CA ASN A 68 3.33 1.71 -28.31
C ASN A 68 2.32 2.45 -27.42
N GLU A 69 1.35 1.72 -26.84
CA GLU A 69 0.39 2.28 -25.88
C GLU A 69 1.06 2.63 -24.56
N LEU A 70 1.98 1.78 -24.12
CA LEU A 70 2.75 1.99 -22.89
C LEU A 70 3.67 3.19 -23.00
N SER A 71 4.37 3.37 -24.14
CA SER A 71 5.26 4.51 -24.32
C SER A 71 4.52 5.85 -24.27
N LYS A 72 3.28 5.90 -24.77
CA LYS A 72 2.43 7.09 -24.67
C LYS A 72 1.93 7.36 -23.26
N ARG A 73 1.70 6.30 -22.45
CA ARG A 73 1.19 6.44 -21.09
C ARG A 73 2.30 6.65 -20.06
N LEU A 74 3.40 5.90 -20.20
CA LEU A 74 4.47 5.85 -19.20
C LEU A 74 5.71 6.68 -19.61
N GLY A 75 5.74 7.22 -20.82
CA GLY A 75 6.87 8.01 -21.32
C GLY A 75 8.15 7.19 -21.57
N THR A 76 8.06 5.86 -21.68
CA THR A 76 9.20 4.97 -21.86
C THR A 76 8.89 3.82 -22.81
N ASN A 77 9.88 3.45 -23.64
CA ASN A 77 9.81 2.28 -24.53
C ASN A 77 10.38 1.01 -23.90
N PHE A 78 10.68 1.03 -22.60
CA PHE A 78 11.32 -0.09 -21.91
C PHE A 78 10.45 -1.34 -21.85
N TYR A 79 9.13 -1.18 -21.73
CA TYR A 79 8.22 -2.31 -21.58
C TYR A 79 7.63 -2.76 -22.92
N ASP A 80 7.68 -4.06 -23.20
CA ASP A 80 7.07 -4.66 -24.39
C ASP A 80 5.56 -4.84 -24.27
N VAL A 81 5.11 -5.14 -23.07
CA VAL A 81 3.70 -5.45 -22.76
C VAL A 81 3.39 -5.09 -21.32
N ALA A 82 2.16 -4.68 -21.07
CA ALA A 82 1.62 -4.62 -19.71
C ALA A 82 0.14 -5.00 -19.66
N LEU A 83 -0.26 -5.51 -18.53
CA LEU A 83 -1.66 -5.64 -18.15
C LEU A 83 -1.98 -4.51 -17.16
N HIS A 84 -2.86 -3.59 -17.57
CA HIS A 84 -3.36 -2.53 -16.72
C HIS A 84 -4.69 -2.95 -16.07
N THR A 85 -4.78 -2.87 -14.75
CA THR A 85 -5.99 -3.20 -13.99
C THR A 85 -6.49 -1.98 -13.23
N LYS A 86 -7.81 -1.84 -13.06
CA LYS A 86 -8.40 -0.86 -12.16
C LYS A 86 -8.20 -1.26 -10.70
N GLY A 87 -8.42 -0.31 -9.78
CA GLY A 87 -8.34 -0.53 -8.34
C GLY A 87 -6.96 -0.33 -7.71
N GLY A 88 -5.94 0.00 -8.51
CA GLY A 88 -4.67 0.50 -8.00
C GLY A 88 -4.79 1.99 -7.64
N ILE A 89 -4.30 2.35 -6.46
CA ILE A 89 -4.34 3.72 -5.95
C ILE A 89 -2.93 4.16 -5.61
N LEU A 90 -2.52 5.32 -6.11
CA LEU A 90 -1.36 6.04 -5.64
C LEU A 90 -1.79 7.11 -4.64
N LEU A 91 -1.06 7.24 -3.56
CA LEU A 91 -1.25 8.28 -2.56
C LEU A 91 0.04 8.55 -1.80
N HIS A 92 0.10 9.67 -1.11
CA HIS A 92 1.21 9.99 -0.22
C HIS A 92 0.93 9.42 1.18
N PRO A 93 1.58 8.28 1.57
CA PRO A 93 1.23 7.58 2.81
C PRO A 93 1.50 8.42 4.06
N GLY A 94 2.55 9.26 4.04
CA GLY A 94 2.86 10.14 5.16
C GLY A 94 1.80 11.21 5.40
N LYS A 95 1.23 11.82 4.35
CA LYS A 95 0.12 12.77 4.47
C LYS A 95 -1.12 12.07 5.04
N LEU A 96 -1.47 10.89 4.52
CA LEU A 96 -2.62 10.12 5.01
C LEU A 96 -2.50 9.77 6.50
N VAL A 97 -1.34 9.24 6.92
CA VAL A 97 -1.13 8.84 8.33
C VAL A 97 -1.17 10.05 9.25
N ARG A 98 -0.59 11.20 8.86
CA ARG A 98 -0.67 12.44 9.65
C ARG A 98 -2.10 12.92 9.80
N ALA A 99 -2.87 12.94 8.72
CA ALA A 99 -4.28 13.31 8.78
C ALA A 99 -5.10 12.38 9.70
N MET A 100 -4.78 11.08 9.74
CA MET A 100 -5.40 10.16 10.70
C MET A 100 -5.10 10.54 12.15
N VAL A 101 -3.90 11.05 12.43
CA VAL A 101 -3.54 11.53 13.77
C VAL A 101 -4.30 12.81 14.13
N ASP A 102 -4.43 13.74 13.19
CA ASP A 102 -5.07 15.05 13.42
C ASP A 102 -6.57 14.92 13.76
N VAL A 103 -7.21 13.82 13.35
CA VAL A 103 -8.65 13.57 13.58
C VAL A 103 -8.91 12.50 14.64
N LEU A 104 -7.94 12.17 15.48
CA LEU A 104 -8.13 11.19 16.54
C LEU A 104 -9.28 11.59 17.48
N PRO A 105 -10.18 10.66 17.84
CA PRO A 105 -11.21 10.92 18.82
C PRO A 105 -10.63 11.33 20.18
N LYS A 106 -11.35 12.18 20.93
CA LYS A 106 -10.89 12.71 22.23
C LYS A 106 -10.56 11.64 23.28
N ASN A 107 -11.08 10.43 23.13
CA ASN A 107 -10.81 9.30 24.01
C ASN A 107 -9.62 8.44 23.55
N VAL A 108 -8.91 8.84 22.50
CA VAL A 108 -7.70 8.19 22.02
C VAL A 108 -6.50 9.05 22.34
N PHE A 109 -5.53 8.49 23.03
CA PHE A 109 -4.29 9.18 23.41
C PHE A 109 -3.13 8.60 22.59
N LEU A 110 -2.47 9.45 21.83
CA LEU A 110 -1.27 9.09 21.07
C LEU A 110 -0.02 9.45 21.87
N TYR A 111 0.87 8.52 22.04
CA TYR A 111 2.18 8.70 22.66
C TYR A 111 3.27 8.39 21.66
N GLU A 112 3.93 9.42 21.15
CA GLU A 112 5.11 9.27 20.29
C GLU A 112 6.38 9.04 21.13
N ASN A 113 7.44 8.53 20.52
CA ASN A 113 8.72 8.25 21.19
C ASN A 113 8.60 7.34 22.43
N SER A 114 7.54 6.55 22.50
CA SER A 114 7.18 5.70 23.63
C SER A 114 7.21 4.23 23.22
N SER A 115 8.42 3.70 22.98
CA SER A 115 8.60 2.32 22.57
C SER A 115 8.22 1.35 23.69
N LEU A 116 7.40 0.36 23.37
CA LEU A 116 7.13 -0.76 24.25
C LEU A 116 8.39 -1.62 24.39
N LEU A 117 8.89 -1.78 25.62
CA LEU A 117 10.10 -2.56 25.92
C LEU A 117 9.79 -4.02 26.23
N SER A 118 8.75 -4.24 27.03
CA SER A 118 8.30 -5.58 27.40
C SER A 118 6.80 -5.57 27.72
N TRP A 119 6.22 -6.75 27.71
CA TRP A 119 4.85 -6.96 28.14
C TRP A 119 4.68 -8.32 28.82
N ASN A 120 3.77 -8.38 29.76
CA ASN A 120 3.42 -9.62 30.44
C ASN A 120 1.91 -9.67 30.68
N LYS A 121 1.34 -10.86 30.55
CA LYS A 121 -0.07 -11.10 30.85
C LYS A 121 -0.17 -11.90 32.15
N ASP A 122 -0.82 -11.32 33.12
CA ASP A 122 -1.22 -12.00 34.34
C ASP A 122 -2.75 -11.96 34.47
N LYS A 123 -3.37 -13.16 34.37
CA LYS A 123 -4.83 -13.32 34.33
C LYS A 123 -5.48 -12.45 33.25
N ASP A 124 -6.26 -11.47 33.68
CA ASP A 124 -6.99 -10.55 32.79
C ASP A 124 -6.30 -9.20 32.58
N ILE A 125 -5.12 -9.01 33.15
CA ILE A 125 -4.36 -7.77 33.04
C ILE A 125 -3.11 -8.00 32.21
N ILE A 126 -2.88 -7.11 31.28
CA ILE A 126 -1.66 -7.03 30.49
C ILE A 126 -0.88 -5.81 30.96
N SER A 127 0.31 -6.05 31.46
CA SER A 127 1.26 -5.02 31.87
C SER A 127 2.21 -4.72 30.72
N CYS A 128 2.29 -3.47 30.31
CA CYS A 128 3.15 -2.96 29.25
C CYS A 128 4.19 -2.03 29.86
N GLU A 129 5.48 -2.28 29.62
CA GLU A 129 6.59 -1.52 30.18
C GLU A 129 7.24 -0.64 29.10
N PHE A 130 7.45 0.61 29.48
CA PHE A 130 8.12 1.63 28.69
C PHE A 130 9.30 2.17 29.49
N LYS A 131 10.15 3.00 28.90
CA LYS A 131 11.38 3.50 29.53
C LYS A 131 11.13 4.13 30.93
N ASN A 132 10.07 4.92 31.07
CA ASN A 132 9.82 5.71 32.28
C ASN A 132 8.42 5.49 32.89
N HIS A 133 7.60 4.59 32.33
CA HIS A 133 6.23 4.37 32.78
C HIS A 133 5.74 2.96 32.44
N LYS A 134 4.64 2.62 33.02
CA LYS A 134 3.95 1.33 32.86
C LYS A 134 2.47 1.56 32.63
N ILE A 135 1.89 0.79 31.72
CA ILE A 135 0.46 0.80 31.43
C ILE A 135 -0.11 -0.58 31.69
N ASN A 136 -1.21 -0.63 32.43
CA ASN A 136 -1.99 -1.84 32.60
C ASN A 136 -3.27 -1.76 31.77
N THR A 137 -3.55 -2.82 31.02
CA THR A 137 -4.72 -2.89 30.14
C THR A 137 -5.34 -4.29 30.12
N LYS A 138 -6.58 -4.39 29.69
CA LYS A 138 -7.25 -5.68 29.47
C LYS A 138 -7.00 -6.25 28.07
N LYS A 139 -6.66 -5.40 27.11
CA LYS A 139 -6.44 -5.79 25.70
C LYS A 139 -5.27 -5.03 25.12
N ILE A 140 -4.50 -5.68 24.28
CA ILE A 140 -3.41 -5.07 23.49
C ILE A 140 -3.55 -5.49 22.04
N ILE A 141 -3.29 -4.55 21.13
CA ILE A 141 -3.19 -4.81 19.70
C ILE A 141 -1.77 -4.48 19.26
N PHE A 142 -1.06 -5.46 18.74
CA PHE A 142 0.26 -5.29 18.19
C PHE A 142 0.16 -5.01 16.68
N ALA A 143 0.38 -3.77 16.30
CA ALA A 143 0.40 -3.33 14.90
C ALA A 143 1.83 -2.97 14.44
N THR A 144 2.83 -3.71 14.92
CA THR A 144 4.27 -3.42 14.77
C THR A 144 4.91 -4.07 13.55
N ASN A 145 4.10 -4.65 12.65
CA ASN A 145 4.56 -5.29 11.41
C ASN A 145 5.73 -6.28 11.67
N GLY A 146 6.86 -6.14 10.97
CA GLY A 146 8.05 -6.99 11.10
C GLY A 146 8.72 -6.96 12.48
N PHE A 147 8.39 -5.99 13.33
CA PHE A 147 8.96 -5.86 14.68
C PHE A 147 8.31 -6.75 15.75
N LEU A 148 7.28 -7.53 15.40
CA LEU A 148 6.64 -8.47 16.34
C LEU A 148 7.63 -9.44 17.01
N LYS A 149 8.67 -9.84 16.28
CA LYS A 149 9.70 -10.74 16.79
C LYS A 149 10.45 -10.17 17.98
N SER A 150 10.75 -8.87 18.01
CA SER A 150 11.45 -8.20 19.12
C SER A 150 10.63 -8.17 20.41
N LEU A 151 9.31 -8.32 20.28
CA LEU A 151 8.37 -8.42 21.41
C LEU A 151 8.05 -9.88 21.80
N GLY A 152 8.81 -10.85 21.28
CA GLY A 152 8.62 -12.29 21.58
C GLY A 152 7.37 -12.91 20.94
N ILE A 153 6.72 -12.24 19.99
CA ILE A 153 5.45 -12.68 19.42
C ILE A 153 5.70 -13.38 18.09
N LYS A 154 5.23 -14.63 17.98
CA LYS A 154 5.27 -15.45 16.75
C LYS A 154 6.61 -15.39 16.02
N SER A 155 7.71 -15.46 16.75
CA SER A 155 9.09 -15.28 16.21
C SER A 155 9.42 -16.23 15.05
N ASN A 156 8.79 -17.41 15.01
CA ASN A 156 9.05 -18.44 13.99
C ASN A 156 8.09 -18.35 12.78
N TYR A 157 7.11 -17.43 12.80
CA TYR A 157 6.08 -17.30 11.76
C TYR A 157 6.19 -16.00 10.97
N ASN A 158 7.12 -15.12 11.34
CA ASN A 158 7.27 -13.81 10.72
C ASN A 158 8.75 -13.51 10.48
N PHE A 159 9.11 -13.21 9.25
CA PHE A 159 10.43 -12.70 8.89
C PHE A 159 10.24 -11.44 8.03
N PRO A 160 10.91 -10.35 8.37
CA PRO A 160 10.84 -9.13 7.59
C PRO A 160 11.66 -9.27 6.30
N ILE A 161 11.10 -8.83 5.18
CA ILE A 161 11.83 -8.63 3.93
C ILE A 161 12.02 -7.14 3.75
N THR A 162 13.28 -6.71 3.66
CA THR A 162 13.60 -5.32 3.41
C THR A 162 13.38 -5.00 1.93
N LEU A 163 12.59 -3.99 1.67
CA LEU A 163 12.43 -3.40 0.34
C LEU A 163 13.17 -2.07 0.31
N THR A 164 13.89 -1.83 -0.77
CA THR A 164 14.54 -0.53 -1.01
C THR A 164 13.66 0.27 -1.94
N ALA A 165 13.22 1.43 -1.49
CA ALA A 165 12.57 2.42 -2.33
C ALA A 165 13.55 3.54 -2.65
N SER A 166 13.54 4.02 -3.88
CA SER A 166 14.30 5.19 -4.30
C SER A 166 13.36 6.22 -4.94
N MET A 167 13.69 7.47 -4.77
CA MET A 167 12.93 8.57 -5.32
C MET A 167 13.90 9.62 -5.86
N THR A 168 13.59 10.20 -7.00
CA THR A 168 14.35 11.34 -7.52
C THR A 168 14.02 12.61 -6.73
N ARG A 169 14.84 13.63 -6.84
CA ARG A 169 14.42 15.00 -6.54
C ARG A 169 13.26 15.41 -7.47
N SER A 170 12.61 16.50 -7.16
CA SER A 170 11.70 17.13 -8.12
C SER A 170 12.42 17.39 -9.44
N LEU A 171 11.82 16.94 -10.54
CA LEU A 171 12.34 17.18 -11.88
C LEU A 171 12.05 18.60 -12.31
N THR A 172 12.94 19.17 -13.13
CA THR A 172 12.65 20.40 -13.85
C THR A 172 11.62 20.13 -14.95
N ASP A 173 10.98 21.18 -15.49
CA ASP A 173 10.01 21.05 -16.57
C ASP A 173 10.63 20.39 -17.82
N ASP A 174 11.89 20.67 -18.12
CA ASP A 174 12.58 20.10 -19.30
C ASP A 174 12.92 18.61 -19.06
N GLU A 175 13.35 18.24 -17.87
CA GLU A 175 13.56 16.83 -17.51
C GLU A 175 12.23 16.07 -17.56
N PHE A 176 11.15 16.65 -17.03
CA PHE A 176 9.83 16.03 -17.06
C PHE A 176 9.31 15.87 -18.51
N LYS A 177 9.54 16.86 -19.38
CA LYS A 177 9.23 16.76 -20.80
C LYS A 177 10.05 15.66 -21.49
N SER A 178 11.33 15.53 -21.15
CA SER A 178 12.23 14.54 -21.77
C SER A 178 11.81 13.10 -21.52
N ILE A 179 11.12 12.83 -20.40
CA ILE A 179 10.57 11.50 -20.07
C ILE A 179 9.11 11.31 -20.51
N GLY A 180 8.59 12.20 -21.38
CA GLY A 180 7.24 12.08 -21.94
C GLY A 180 6.11 12.53 -21.01
N GLN A 181 6.40 13.29 -19.96
CA GLN A 181 5.41 13.85 -19.01
C GLN A 181 4.39 12.80 -18.53
N PRO A 182 4.82 11.67 -17.95
CA PRO A 182 3.92 10.62 -17.52
C PRO A 182 2.97 11.16 -16.45
N LYS A 183 1.67 10.97 -16.65
CA LYS A 183 0.64 11.46 -15.71
C LYS A 183 0.26 10.45 -14.64
N GLU A 184 0.53 9.19 -14.88
CA GLU A 184 0.02 8.10 -14.07
C GLU A 184 1.07 6.99 -13.94
N TRP A 185 1.48 6.69 -12.72
CA TRP A 185 2.45 5.63 -12.46
C TRP A 185 2.02 4.74 -11.30
N GLY A 186 1.97 3.46 -11.55
CA GLY A 186 1.92 2.38 -10.59
C GLY A 186 2.27 1.09 -11.32
N VAL A 187 3.51 0.64 -11.17
CA VAL A 187 4.00 -0.63 -11.76
C VAL A 187 4.23 -1.65 -10.66
#